data_3265d88eef4e670a526fe5f5ebebc44a
#
_entry.id   3265d88eef4e670a526fe5f5ebebc44a
#
_cell.length_a   1.000
_cell.length_b   1.000
_cell.length_c   1.000
_cell.angle_alpha   90.00
_cell.angle_beta   90.00
_cell.angle_gamma   90.00
#
_symmetry.space_group_name_H-M   'P 1'
#
loop_
_entity.id
_entity.type
_entity.pdbx_description
1 polymer ?
#
loop_
_entity_poly.entity_id
_entity_poly.type
_entity_poly.pdbx_seq_one_letter_code
_entity_poly.pdbx_strand_id
1 'polypeptide(L)'
;MMKQITTTVCATVLMASCCNINNTEQQVNQQVDELYSRMSQPERIAQLRSGYMDELFDAEGNLDTVKCKQLIPYGIGHFSQYASQELVDANFLRKRVAVVQDWLMHHTPNGIPALFHEEVLSGINTQDATVYPQQIGQACSFNPELAELKTLQTGTALRKM
;
A
#
# COMPACT_ATOMS: atom_id res chain seq x y z
N MET A 1 -46.28 12.03 24.89
CA MET A 1 -45.57 12.89 23.94
C MET A 1 -44.06 12.65 23.82
N MET A 2 -43.38 12.11 24.84
CA MET A 2 -41.91 11.85 24.81
C MET A 2 -41.43 10.65 23.93
N LYS A 3 -42.25 9.62 23.72
CA LYS A 3 -41.87 8.45 22.92
C LYS A 3 -41.77 8.68 21.41
N GLN A 4 -42.51 9.62 20.85
CA GLN A 4 -42.47 9.94 19.41
C GLN A 4 -41.24 10.78 19.02
N ILE A 5 -40.74 11.62 19.92
CA ILE A 5 -39.55 12.46 19.65
C ILE A 5 -38.30 11.64 19.57
N THR A 6 -38.17 10.60 20.41
CA THR A 6 -36.98 9.73 20.44
C THR A 6 -36.85 8.85 19.15
N THR A 7 -37.96 8.40 18.60
CA THR A 7 -37.97 7.61 17.37
C THR A 7 -37.63 8.45 16.13
N THR A 8 -38.08 9.68 16.07
CA THR A 8 -37.80 10.59 14.94
C THR A 8 -36.33 11.04 14.93
N VAL A 9 -35.71 11.27 16.10
CA VAL A 9 -34.29 11.64 16.20
C VAL A 9 -33.39 10.48 15.82
N CYS A 10 -33.71 9.24 16.23
CA CYS A 10 -32.93 8.07 15.82
C CYS A 10 -33.01 7.81 14.30
N ALA A 11 -34.18 7.98 13.68
CA ALA A 11 -34.34 7.80 12.24
C ALA A 11 -33.58 8.86 11.42
N THR A 12 -33.56 10.13 11.88
CA THR A 12 -32.82 11.19 11.20
C THR A 12 -31.30 11.04 11.32
N VAL A 13 -30.77 10.54 12.44
CA VAL A 13 -29.34 10.27 12.63
C VAL A 13 -28.88 9.11 11.75
N LEU A 14 -29.69 8.06 11.61
CA LEU A 14 -29.39 6.92 10.71
C LEU A 14 -29.41 7.34 9.23
N MET A 15 -30.35 8.18 8.82
CA MET A 15 -30.41 8.69 7.43
C MET A 15 -29.25 9.61 7.10
N ALA A 16 -28.82 10.48 8.04
CA ALA A 16 -27.66 11.34 7.84
C ALA A 16 -26.34 10.55 7.74
N SER A 17 -26.21 9.41 8.45
CA SER A 17 -25.03 8.55 8.36
C SER A 17 -24.95 7.83 7.01
N CYS A 18 -26.06 7.34 6.47
CA CYS A 18 -26.09 6.72 5.14
C CYS A 18 -25.83 7.75 4.01
N CYS A 19 -26.33 8.96 4.12
CA CYS A 19 -26.06 10.03 3.14
C CYS A 19 -24.58 10.44 3.10
N ASN A 20 -23.87 10.45 4.23
CA ASN A 20 -22.46 10.79 4.26
C ASN A 20 -21.59 9.73 3.59
N ILE A 21 -21.88 8.44 3.74
CA ILE A 21 -21.12 7.35 3.11
C ILE A 21 -21.28 7.43 1.58
N ASN A 22 -22.49 7.61 1.08
CA ASN A 22 -22.76 7.72 -0.36
C ASN A 22 -22.09 8.95 -0.99
N ASN A 23 -22.08 10.09 -0.29
CA ASN A 23 -21.40 11.30 -0.76
C ASN A 23 -19.88 11.11 -0.84
N THR A 24 -19.27 10.40 0.10
CA THR A 24 -17.83 10.11 0.09
C THR A 24 -17.46 9.19 -1.08
N GLU A 25 -18.22 8.14 -1.33
CA GLU A 25 -18.00 7.23 -2.44
C GLU A 25 -18.17 7.93 -3.79
N GLN A 26 -19.20 8.76 -3.96
CA GLN A 26 -19.39 9.54 -5.17
C GLN A 26 -18.25 10.54 -5.42
N GLN A 27 -17.76 11.21 -4.38
CA GLN A 27 -16.62 12.11 -4.50
C GLN A 27 -15.34 11.39 -4.89
N VAL A 28 -15.08 10.20 -4.31
CA VAL A 28 -13.92 9.36 -4.66
C VAL A 28 -14.01 8.92 -6.11
N ASN A 29 -15.16 8.43 -6.55
CA ASN A 29 -15.38 7.98 -7.93
C ASN A 29 -15.17 9.14 -8.93
N GLN A 30 -15.68 10.33 -8.63
CA GLN A 30 -15.46 11.51 -9.45
C GLN A 30 -13.96 11.86 -9.57
N GLN A 31 -13.21 11.84 -8.46
CA GLN A 31 -11.77 12.09 -8.46
C GLN A 31 -11.01 11.06 -9.29
N VAL A 32 -11.41 9.78 -9.19
CA VAL A 32 -10.83 8.70 -9.99
C VAL A 32 -11.11 8.92 -11.48
N ASP A 33 -12.35 9.25 -11.87
CA ASP A 33 -12.72 9.51 -13.24
C ASP A 33 -11.97 10.72 -13.83
N GLU A 34 -11.85 11.80 -13.06
CA GLU A 34 -11.08 12.98 -13.42
C GLU A 34 -9.59 12.67 -13.63
N LEU A 35 -8.98 11.90 -12.72
CA LEU A 35 -7.60 11.44 -12.87
C LEU A 35 -7.45 10.57 -14.12
N TYR A 36 -8.30 9.54 -14.25
CA TYR A 36 -8.26 8.62 -15.38
C TYR A 36 -8.42 9.32 -16.72
N SER A 37 -9.27 10.34 -16.81
CA SER A 37 -9.48 11.12 -18.04
C SER A 37 -8.23 11.89 -18.50
N ARG A 38 -7.38 12.30 -17.56
CA ARG A 38 -6.11 13.01 -17.83
C ARG A 38 -4.95 12.08 -18.18
N MET A 39 -5.03 10.80 -17.77
CA MET A 39 -3.97 9.83 -18.00
C MET A 39 -3.86 9.46 -19.47
N SER A 40 -2.65 9.51 -20.01
CA SER A 40 -2.31 8.93 -21.31
C SER A 40 -2.40 7.40 -21.27
N GLN A 41 -2.50 6.76 -22.43
CA GLN A 41 -2.51 5.30 -22.51
C GLN A 41 -1.24 4.67 -21.92
N PRO A 42 -0.01 5.18 -22.14
CA PRO A 42 1.19 4.66 -21.46
C PRO A 42 1.11 4.72 -19.93
N GLU A 43 0.55 5.80 -19.37
CA GLU A 43 0.36 5.92 -17.93
C GLU A 43 -0.63 4.88 -17.37
N ARG A 44 -1.76 4.68 -18.06
CA ARG A 44 -2.74 3.65 -17.68
C ARG A 44 -2.11 2.26 -17.65
N ILE A 45 -1.29 1.95 -18.66
CA ILE A 45 -0.55 0.68 -18.73
C ILE A 45 0.49 0.60 -17.61
N ALA A 46 1.20 1.70 -17.31
CA ALA A 46 2.19 1.75 -16.23
C ALA A 46 1.57 1.44 -14.86
N GLN A 47 0.33 1.87 -14.60
CA GLN A 47 -0.37 1.56 -13.35
C GLN A 47 -0.72 0.06 -13.17
N LEU A 48 -0.65 -0.73 -14.24
CA LEU A 48 -0.84 -2.19 -14.16
C LEU A 48 0.48 -2.95 -13.94
N ARG A 49 1.63 -2.26 -13.96
CA ARG A 49 2.95 -2.88 -13.79
C ARG A 49 3.34 -3.00 -12.34
N SER A 50 4.06 -4.08 -12.05
CA SER A 50 4.85 -4.28 -10.85
C SER A 50 6.34 -4.19 -11.17
N GLY A 51 7.14 -3.77 -10.18
CA GLY A 51 8.60 -3.76 -10.26
C GLY A 51 9.24 -4.00 -8.90
N TYR A 52 10.57 -4.08 -8.89
CA TYR A 52 11.36 -4.13 -7.66
C TYR A 52 11.97 -2.76 -7.40
N MET A 53 11.81 -2.27 -6.17
CA MET A 53 12.29 -0.93 -5.79
C MET A 53 13.80 -0.81 -5.91
N ASP A 54 14.54 -1.87 -5.63
CA ASP A 54 16.02 -1.87 -5.64
C ASP A 54 16.62 -1.57 -7.02
N GLU A 55 15.90 -1.85 -8.10
CA GLU A 55 16.32 -1.53 -9.47
C GLU A 55 16.51 -0.02 -9.69
N LEU A 56 15.89 0.82 -8.86
CA LEU A 56 15.93 2.27 -8.97
C LEU A 56 17.12 2.91 -8.24
N PHE A 57 17.94 2.11 -7.54
CA PHE A 57 19.05 2.64 -6.75
C PHE A 57 20.41 2.33 -7.39
N ASP A 58 21.39 3.16 -7.07
CA ASP A 58 22.79 2.93 -7.42
C ASP A 58 23.49 1.98 -6.41
N ALA A 59 24.76 1.71 -6.64
CA ALA A 59 25.55 0.83 -5.77
C ALA A 59 25.80 1.44 -4.37
N GLU A 60 25.70 2.76 -4.24
CA GLU A 60 25.85 3.51 -3.01
C GLU A 60 24.53 3.63 -2.24
N GLY A 61 23.41 3.13 -2.82
CA GLY A 61 22.08 3.17 -2.21
C GLY A 61 21.32 4.48 -2.39
N ASN A 62 21.74 5.36 -3.30
CA ASN A 62 21.02 6.58 -3.64
C ASN A 62 20.04 6.32 -4.79
N LEU A 63 18.95 7.07 -4.85
CA LEU A 63 18.01 6.99 -5.96
C LEU A 63 18.67 7.44 -7.27
N ASP A 64 18.76 6.55 -8.24
CA ASP A 64 19.26 6.82 -9.57
C ASP A 64 18.15 7.40 -10.46
N THR A 65 18.14 8.72 -10.60
CA THR A 65 17.12 9.42 -11.39
C THR A 65 17.19 9.13 -12.90
N VAL A 66 18.33 8.63 -13.39
CA VAL A 66 18.46 8.18 -14.79
C VAL A 66 17.74 6.86 -14.97
N LYS A 67 17.95 5.90 -14.05
CA LYS A 67 17.19 4.63 -14.03
C LYS A 67 15.70 4.87 -13.86
N CYS A 68 15.30 5.77 -12.96
CA CYS A 68 13.90 6.12 -12.78
C CYS A 68 13.26 6.60 -14.09
N LYS A 69 13.91 7.51 -14.82
CA LYS A 69 13.43 8.01 -16.12
C LYS A 69 13.37 6.93 -17.21
N GLN A 70 14.25 5.93 -17.12
CA GLN A 70 14.29 4.82 -18.11
C GLN A 70 13.26 3.74 -17.79
N LEU A 71 13.15 3.34 -16.52
CA LEU A 71 12.35 2.19 -16.10
C LEU A 71 10.88 2.54 -15.83
N ILE A 72 10.62 3.73 -15.29
CA ILE A 72 9.29 4.16 -14.85
C ILE A 72 8.92 5.59 -15.32
N PRO A 73 9.14 5.94 -16.62
CA PRO A 73 8.91 7.30 -17.13
C PRO A 73 7.46 7.76 -17.01
N TYR A 74 6.52 6.84 -16.95
CA TYR A 74 5.07 7.08 -16.82
C TYR A 74 4.53 6.68 -15.44
N GLY A 75 5.41 6.50 -14.45
CA GLY A 75 5.06 5.94 -13.16
C GLY A 75 5.01 4.41 -13.17
N ILE A 76 4.49 3.84 -12.09
CA ILE A 76 4.31 2.40 -11.88
C ILE A 76 3.17 2.18 -10.89
N GLY A 77 2.41 1.08 -11.04
CA GLY A 77 1.29 0.80 -10.14
C GLY A 77 1.73 0.33 -8.76
N HIS A 78 2.71 -0.55 -8.68
CA HIS A 78 3.20 -1.02 -7.39
C HIS A 78 4.63 -1.55 -7.43
N PHE A 79 5.24 -1.60 -6.24
CA PHE A 79 6.50 -2.26 -5.97
C PHE A 79 6.27 -3.47 -5.07
N SER A 80 6.80 -4.62 -5.50
CA SER A 80 6.73 -5.88 -4.81
C SER A 80 8.01 -6.14 -4.02
N GLN A 81 7.90 -6.82 -2.90
CA GLN A 81 9.04 -7.34 -2.13
C GLN A 81 10.11 -6.28 -1.83
N TYR A 82 9.66 -5.08 -1.40
CA TYR A 82 10.56 -3.95 -1.17
C TYR A 82 11.52 -4.15 0.02
N ALA A 83 11.25 -5.13 0.90
CA ALA A 83 12.08 -5.50 2.04
C ALA A 83 12.82 -6.84 1.87
N SER A 84 12.72 -7.52 0.72
CA SER A 84 13.21 -8.90 0.56
C SER A 84 14.62 -9.02 -0.01
N GLN A 85 15.16 -7.98 -0.60
CA GLN A 85 16.45 -8.04 -1.29
C GLN A 85 17.65 -8.01 -0.32
N GLU A 86 17.56 -7.23 0.74
CA GLU A 86 18.59 -7.09 1.76
C GLU A 86 17.99 -7.06 3.16
N LEU A 87 18.69 -7.63 4.13
CA LEU A 87 18.30 -7.56 5.53
C LEU A 87 18.69 -6.19 6.13
N VAL A 88 17.82 -5.23 5.99
CA VAL A 88 18.00 -3.84 6.45
C VAL A 88 16.99 -3.46 7.54
N ASP A 89 17.26 -2.35 8.24
CA ASP A 89 16.32 -1.86 9.25
C ASP A 89 15.09 -1.15 8.63
N ALA A 90 14.00 -1.10 9.38
CA ALA A 90 12.75 -0.50 8.95
C ALA A 90 12.84 1.00 8.64
N ASN A 91 13.74 1.75 9.28
CA ASN A 91 13.92 3.18 9.00
C ASN A 91 14.61 3.40 7.66
N PHE A 92 15.57 2.54 7.32
CA PHE A 92 16.21 2.56 6.02
C PHE A 92 15.18 2.32 4.90
N LEU A 93 14.33 1.31 5.05
CA LEU A 93 13.25 1.02 4.10
C LEU A 93 12.26 2.18 3.96
N ARG A 94 11.81 2.77 5.07
CA ARG A 94 10.93 3.95 5.04
C ARG A 94 11.53 5.11 4.26
N LYS A 95 12.81 5.39 4.44
CA LYS A 95 13.50 6.46 3.70
C LYS A 95 13.54 6.16 2.20
N ARG A 96 13.85 4.92 1.80
CA ARG A 96 13.84 4.50 0.39
C ARG A 96 12.45 4.63 -0.23
N VAL A 97 11.42 4.13 0.45
CA VAL A 97 10.03 4.27 0.00
C VAL A 97 9.65 5.75 -0.15
N ALA A 98 9.98 6.59 0.83
CA ALA A 98 9.68 8.02 0.78
C ALA A 98 10.34 8.73 -0.40
N VAL A 99 11.61 8.43 -0.69
CA VAL A 99 12.35 9.02 -1.82
C VAL A 99 11.76 8.58 -3.16
N VAL A 100 11.36 7.31 -3.30
CA VAL A 100 10.71 6.81 -4.51
C VAL A 100 9.33 7.43 -4.69
N GLN A 101 8.52 7.53 -3.63
CA GLN A 101 7.21 8.18 -3.68
C GLN A 101 7.32 9.66 -4.06
N ASP A 102 8.29 10.37 -3.45
CA ASP A 102 8.56 11.78 -3.78
C ASP A 102 8.91 11.94 -5.26
N TRP A 103 9.79 11.08 -5.78
CA TRP A 103 10.14 11.08 -7.20
C TRP A 103 8.92 10.83 -8.10
N LEU A 104 8.09 9.84 -7.79
CA LEU A 104 6.88 9.53 -8.54
C LEU A 104 5.91 10.72 -8.58
N MET A 105 5.68 11.35 -7.44
CA MET A 105 4.74 12.47 -7.32
C MET A 105 5.21 13.73 -8.06
N HIS A 106 6.52 13.96 -8.17
CA HIS A 106 7.04 15.20 -8.74
C HIS A 106 7.65 15.05 -10.16
N HIS A 107 7.95 13.83 -10.61
CA HIS A 107 8.68 13.60 -11.86
C HIS A 107 7.93 12.68 -12.84
N THR A 108 6.70 12.27 -12.55
CA THR A 108 5.83 11.56 -13.49
C THR A 108 4.65 12.43 -13.90
N PRO A 109 4.01 12.19 -15.07
CA PRO A 109 3.07 13.16 -15.65
C PRO A 109 1.87 13.52 -14.76
N ASN A 110 1.28 12.56 -14.05
CA ASN A 110 0.13 12.80 -13.16
C ASN A 110 0.47 12.64 -11.67
N GLY A 111 1.73 12.42 -11.31
CA GLY A 111 2.17 12.35 -9.92
C GLY A 111 1.49 11.26 -9.10
N ILE A 112 1.23 10.09 -9.70
CA ILE A 112 0.52 9.00 -9.03
C ILE A 112 1.51 8.22 -8.17
N PRO A 113 1.29 8.10 -6.84
CA PRO A 113 2.13 7.30 -5.96
C PRO A 113 1.93 5.81 -6.23
N ALA A 114 2.97 5.00 -6.02
CA ALA A 114 2.88 3.55 -6.14
C ALA A 114 2.36 2.90 -4.85
N LEU A 115 1.77 1.72 -4.97
CA LEU A 115 1.52 0.83 -3.84
C LEU A 115 2.79 0.03 -3.54
N PHE A 116 3.09 -0.16 -2.25
CA PHE A 116 4.18 -1.02 -1.80
C PHE A 116 3.61 -2.22 -1.06
N HIS A 117 4.06 -3.43 -1.39
CA HIS A 117 3.61 -4.63 -0.72
C HIS A 117 4.75 -5.62 -0.47
N GLU A 118 4.57 -6.47 0.54
CA GLU A 118 5.47 -7.56 0.91
C GLU A 118 4.75 -8.90 0.93
N GLU A 119 5.45 -9.94 0.56
CA GLU A 119 4.95 -11.32 0.55
C GLU A 119 5.16 -12.06 1.87
N VAL A 120 5.45 -11.51 2.90
CA VAL A 120 5.63 -11.96 4.30
C VAL A 120 5.49 -13.47 4.58
N LEU A 121 6.03 -14.33 3.71
CA LEU A 121 5.94 -15.79 3.79
C LEU A 121 6.38 -16.33 5.15
N SER A 122 7.47 -15.78 5.68
CA SER A 122 8.04 -16.12 6.97
C SER A 122 8.07 -14.95 7.96
N GLY A 123 7.18 -13.98 7.81
CA GLY A 123 7.26 -12.69 8.47
C GLY A 123 7.95 -11.64 7.58
N ILE A 124 8.25 -10.47 8.13
CA ILE A 124 8.89 -9.38 7.38
C ILE A 124 10.40 -9.64 7.34
N ASN A 125 11.02 -9.47 6.17
CA ASN A 125 12.46 -9.64 5.99
C ASN A 125 13.23 -8.35 6.33
N THR A 126 13.17 -7.93 7.59
CA THR A 126 13.92 -6.77 8.11
C THR A 126 14.70 -7.14 9.37
N GLN A 127 15.72 -6.35 9.69
CA GLN A 127 16.42 -6.48 10.98
C GLN A 127 15.42 -6.32 12.13
N ASP A 128 15.61 -7.08 13.19
CA ASP A 128 14.78 -7.08 14.39
C ASP A 128 13.31 -7.52 14.20
N ALA A 129 12.94 -7.98 13.00
CA ALA A 129 11.63 -8.58 12.75
C ALA A 129 11.60 -10.05 13.18
N THR A 130 10.42 -10.51 13.58
CA THR A 130 10.23 -11.92 13.94
C THR A 130 10.11 -12.78 12.69
N VAL A 131 10.95 -13.81 12.62
CA VAL A 131 10.88 -14.86 11.58
C VAL A 131 9.99 -15.99 12.08
N TYR A 132 9.09 -16.44 11.21
CA TYR A 132 8.13 -17.52 11.47
C TYR A 132 8.38 -18.69 10.51
N PRO A 133 7.89 -19.89 10.82
CA PRO A 133 7.80 -20.94 9.81
C PRO A 133 6.97 -20.51 8.62
N GLN A 134 7.35 -20.95 7.42
CA GLN A 134 6.53 -20.78 6.22
C GLN A 134 5.19 -21.49 6.36
N GLN A 135 4.20 -21.10 5.55
CA GLN A 135 2.81 -21.60 5.65
C GLN A 135 2.74 -23.13 5.59
N ILE A 136 3.56 -23.78 4.78
CA ILE A 136 3.56 -25.26 4.69
C ILE A 136 4.03 -25.89 6.02
N GLY A 137 5.07 -25.34 6.66
CA GLY A 137 5.54 -25.81 7.97
C GLY A 137 4.52 -25.51 9.07
N GLN A 138 3.87 -24.36 9.00
CA GLN A 138 2.83 -23.99 9.94
C GLN A 138 1.58 -24.86 9.80
N ALA A 139 1.18 -25.23 8.58
CA ALA A 139 0.07 -26.14 8.32
C ALA A 139 0.28 -27.52 8.97
N CYS A 140 1.53 -27.99 9.08
CA CYS A 140 1.85 -29.23 9.77
C CYS A 140 1.56 -29.22 11.28
N SER A 141 1.31 -28.07 11.87
CA SER A 141 0.84 -27.96 13.27
C SER A 141 -0.62 -28.35 13.45
N PHE A 142 -1.42 -28.33 12.37
CA PHE A 142 -2.89 -28.49 12.39
C PHE A 142 -3.60 -27.57 13.38
N ASN A 143 -3.01 -26.38 13.62
CA ASN A 143 -3.53 -25.39 14.58
C ASN A 143 -3.80 -24.06 13.85
N PRO A 144 -5.05 -23.77 13.46
CA PRO A 144 -5.41 -22.55 12.74
C PRO A 144 -5.24 -21.28 13.58
N GLU A 145 -5.35 -21.36 14.92
CA GLU A 145 -5.16 -20.23 15.82
C GLU A 145 -3.72 -19.69 15.78
N LEU A 146 -2.73 -20.57 15.58
CA LEU A 146 -1.34 -20.14 15.36
C LEU A 146 -1.17 -19.40 14.05
N ALA A 147 -1.89 -19.80 12.98
CA ALA A 147 -1.86 -19.13 11.69
C ALA A 147 -2.45 -17.71 11.80
N GLU A 148 -3.58 -17.58 12.49
CA GLU A 148 -4.21 -16.28 12.75
C GLU A 148 -3.29 -15.37 13.56
N LEU A 149 -2.71 -15.87 14.66
CA LEU A 149 -1.81 -15.11 15.52
C LEU A 149 -0.58 -14.60 14.74
N LYS A 150 0.07 -15.46 13.94
CA LYS A 150 1.19 -15.09 13.08
C LYS A 150 0.80 -13.95 12.14
N THR A 151 -0.33 -14.11 11.44
CA THR A 151 -0.81 -13.13 10.46
C THR A 151 -1.11 -11.79 11.11
N LEU A 152 -1.75 -11.80 12.27
CA LEU A 152 -2.04 -10.59 13.06
C LEU A 152 -0.75 -9.88 13.50
N GLN A 153 0.22 -10.61 14.01
CA GLN A 153 1.51 -10.06 14.46
C GLN A 153 2.29 -9.47 13.27
N THR A 154 2.37 -10.20 12.15
CA THR A 154 3.05 -9.75 10.94
C THR A 154 2.38 -8.48 10.36
N GLY A 155 1.06 -8.48 10.23
CA GLY A 155 0.32 -7.31 9.75
C GLY A 155 0.43 -6.10 10.68
N THR A 156 0.53 -6.33 12.00
CA THR A 156 0.77 -5.26 12.98
C THR A 156 2.17 -4.67 12.85
N ALA A 157 3.17 -5.50 12.59
CA ALA A 157 4.54 -5.05 12.36
C ALA A 157 4.67 -4.23 11.06
N LEU A 158 4.09 -4.71 9.96
CA LEU A 158 4.05 -3.99 8.67
C LEU A 158 3.44 -2.59 8.78
N ARG A 159 2.38 -2.42 9.56
CA ARG A 159 1.76 -1.09 9.77
C ARG A 159 2.64 -0.11 10.54
N LYS A 160 3.63 -0.60 11.26
CA LYS A 160 4.59 0.24 11.99
C LYS A 160 5.80 0.64 11.15
N MET A 161 5.99 -0.05 10.04
CA MET A 161 7.02 0.25 9.05
C MET A 161 6.57 1.35 8.11
#